data_dfc6c6bc2c34cc7b7b58f4969973845b
#
_entry.id   dfc6c6bc2c34cc7b7b58f4969973845b
#
_cell.length_a   1.000
_cell.length_b   1.000
_cell.length_c   1.000
_cell.angle_alpha   90.00
_cell.angle_beta   90.00
_cell.angle_gamma   90.00
#
_symmetry.space_group_name_H-M   'P 1'
#
loop_
_entity.id
_entity.type
_entity.pdbx_description
1 polymer ?
#
loop_
_entity_poly.entity_id
_entity_poly.type
_entity_poly.pdbx_seq_one_letter_code
_entity_poly.pdbx_strand_id
1 'polypeptide(L)'
;MSSETKATLTSVRSAVEEELAIFLNFESSYLNSISTELSPVSDALTTFLLDSGKRLRPLFAYAGFTAAGGSLEKPVVRAMAALELLQACALIHDDLMDGSDTRRGKPSIHRHFETIHLQEELDGFAPHYGLSAAVLLGDLALVWSDQMLNSAGLTTEQFARVFPYYNEMRVELMAGQFLDIHEQTQKTTNVDRSMKIARYKSGKYTIERPLHLGAAMAHAAPPELFTALSAYGLPLGEAFQLRDDLLGVFGDPSVTGKPAGDDLREGKRTVLIAMTNDRQSESQREIARKYFGKPDLDAQGVATLQEIIESTGARAELEATIERLTDEALTAAQSAVFTKDGNAMLVELANVATKRSS
;
A
#
# COMPACT_ATOMS: atom_id res chain seq x y z
N MET A 1 14.42 -19.70 9.82
CA MET A 1 13.69 -19.53 8.52
C MET A 1 13.84 -20.79 7.69
N SER A 2 12.74 -21.44 7.29
CA SER A 2 12.86 -22.59 6.38
C SER A 2 13.04 -22.09 4.95
N SER A 3 13.96 -22.67 4.21
CA SER A 3 14.17 -22.45 2.76
C SER A 3 12.87 -22.69 1.97
N GLU A 4 12.04 -23.59 2.46
CA GLU A 4 10.78 -24.01 1.86
C GLU A 4 9.71 -22.92 1.89
N THR A 5 9.50 -22.23 3.03
CA THR A 5 8.53 -21.11 3.13
C THR A 5 8.87 -19.99 2.16
N LYS A 6 10.14 -19.62 2.04
CA LYS A 6 10.59 -18.61 1.07
C LYS A 6 10.35 -19.02 -0.38
N ALA A 7 10.65 -20.27 -0.70
CA ALA A 7 10.42 -20.82 -2.04
C ALA A 7 8.92 -20.78 -2.38
N THR A 8 8.05 -21.14 -1.43
CA THR A 8 6.60 -21.09 -1.60
C THR A 8 6.10 -19.68 -1.85
N LEU A 9 6.50 -18.68 -1.03
CA LEU A 9 6.11 -17.29 -1.22
C LEU A 9 6.60 -16.73 -2.56
N THR A 10 7.80 -17.12 -3.00
CA THR A 10 8.32 -16.74 -4.33
C THR A 10 7.46 -17.35 -5.44
N SER A 11 7.10 -18.63 -5.35
CA SER A 11 6.23 -19.30 -6.34
C SER A 11 4.84 -18.66 -6.42
N VAL A 12 4.23 -18.32 -5.27
CA VAL A 12 2.92 -17.62 -5.23
C VAL A 12 3.02 -16.24 -5.86
N ARG A 13 4.09 -15.49 -5.58
CA ARG A 13 4.33 -14.21 -6.21
C ARG A 13 4.39 -14.32 -7.72
N SER A 14 5.16 -15.30 -8.25
CA SER A 14 5.26 -15.50 -9.70
C SER A 14 3.91 -15.90 -10.31
N ALA A 15 3.12 -16.75 -9.64
CA ALA A 15 1.79 -17.13 -10.10
C ALA A 15 0.82 -15.95 -10.14
N VAL A 16 0.88 -15.04 -9.17
CA VAL A 16 0.11 -13.79 -9.16
C VAL A 16 0.51 -12.88 -10.33
N GLU A 17 1.82 -12.74 -10.59
CA GLU A 17 2.34 -11.93 -11.71
C GLU A 17 1.91 -12.51 -13.08
N GLU A 18 1.88 -13.82 -13.21
CA GLU A 18 1.37 -14.50 -14.42
C GLU A 18 -0.13 -14.24 -14.64
N GLU A 19 -0.97 -14.40 -13.61
CA GLU A 19 -2.41 -14.13 -13.72
C GLU A 19 -2.70 -12.64 -14.02
N LEU A 20 -1.93 -11.71 -13.45
CA LEU A 20 -2.00 -10.29 -13.80
C LEU A 20 -1.65 -10.06 -15.26
N ALA A 21 -0.56 -10.63 -15.77
CA ALA A 21 -0.14 -10.46 -17.14
C ALA A 21 -1.17 -11.01 -18.14
N ILE A 22 -1.76 -12.18 -17.85
CA ILE A 22 -2.84 -12.77 -18.67
C ILE A 22 -4.05 -11.84 -18.70
N PHE A 23 -4.47 -11.33 -17.55
CA PHE A 23 -5.62 -10.44 -17.42
C PHE A 23 -5.39 -9.13 -18.18
N LEU A 24 -4.24 -8.48 -17.97
CA LEU A 24 -3.89 -7.22 -18.62
C LEU A 24 -3.78 -7.34 -20.14
N ASN A 25 -3.25 -8.44 -20.67
CA ASN A 25 -3.23 -8.69 -22.10
C ASN A 25 -4.64 -8.79 -22.70
N PHE A 26 -5.57 -9.44 -21.98
CA PHE A 26 -6.97 -9.53 -22.39
C PHE A 26 -7.64 -8.15 -22.41
N GLU A 27 -7.49 -7.38 -21.32
CA GLU A 27 -8.09 -6.05 -21.18
C GLU A 27 -7.47 -5.03 -22.16
N SER A 28 -6.16 -5.10 -22.40
CA SER A 28 -5.49 -4.28 -23.41
C SER A 28 -6.05 -4.54 -24.81
N SER A 29 -6.28 -5.81 -25.15
CA SER A 29 -6.89 -6.19 -26.43
C SER A 29 -8.33 -5.66 -26.54
N TYR A 30 -9.10 -5.69 -25.44
CA TYR A 30 -10.45 -5.15 -25.39
C TYR A 30 -10.46 -3.62 -25.59
N LEU A 31 -9.62 -2.88 -24.84
CA LEU A 31 -9.50 -1.43 -25.00
C LEU A 31 -9.11 -1.04 -26.43
N ASN A 32 -8.12 -1.71 -27.01
CA ASN A 32 -7.69 -1.46 -28.40
C ASN A 32 -8.78 -1.80 -29.42
N SER A 33 -9.71 -2.70 -29.12
CA SER A 33 -10.87 -2.97 -29.98
C SER A 33 -11.91 -1.84 -29.95
N ILE A 34 -11.94 -1.03 -28.89
CA ILE A 34 -12.78 0.17 -28.80
C ILE A 34 -12.15 1.29 -29.64
N SER A 35 -10.87 1.59 -29.40
CA SER A 35 -10.06 2.52 -30.21
C SER A 35 -8.58 2.27 -29.97
N THR A 36 -7.77 2.39 -31.04
CA THR A 36 -6.30 2.34 -30.97
C THR A 36 -5.70 3.51 -30.16
N GLU A 37 -6.43 4.61 -30.01
CA GLU A 37 -6.05 5.77 -29.17
C GLU A 37 -6.02 5.43 -27.66
N LEU A 38 -6.56 4.27 -27.26
CA LEU A 38 -6.48 3.77 -25.89
C LEU A 38 -5.21 2.95 -25.61
N SER A 39 -4.32 2.75 -26.61
CA SER A 39 -3.04 2.05 -26.39
C SER A 39 -2.21 2.68 -25.26
N PRO A 40 -2.05 4.02 -25.15
CA PRO A 40 -1.30 4.62 -24.05
C PRO A 40 -1.90 4.30 -22.67
N VAL A 41 -3.22 4.13 -22.55
CA VAL A 41 -3.91 3.77 -21.30
C VAL A 41 -3.56 2.35 -20.88
N SER A 42 -3.66 1.39 -21.83
CA SER A 42 -3.33 -0.02 -21.55
C SER A 42 -1.85 -0.22 -21.24
N ASP A 43 -0.96 0.48 -21.96
CA ASP A 43 0.49 0.40 -21.78
C ASP A 43 0.91 0.98 -20.44
N ALA A 44 0.32 2.12 -20.04
CA ALA A 44 0.60 2.75 -18.76
C ALA A 44 0.19 1.85 -17.58
N LEU A 45 -1.03 1.27 -17.61
CA LEU A 45 -1.49 0.36 -16.57
C LEU A 45 -0.70 -0.94 -16.53
N THR A 46 -0.37 -1.51 -17.70
CA THR A 46 0.46 -2.72 -17.79
C THR A 46 1.85 -2.48 -17.19
N THR A 47 2.49 -1.38 -17.57
CA THR A 47 3.78 -0.99 -17.01
C THR A 47 3.68 -0.76 -15.50
N PHE A 48 2.68 0.00 -15.03
CA PHE A 48 2.48 0.30 -13.62
C PHE A 48 2.31 -0.95 -12.75
N LEU A 49 1.59 -1.96 -13.27
CA LEU A 49 1.27 -3.20 -12.55
C LEU A 49 2.39 -4.24 -12.62
N LEU A 50 3.09 -4.38 -13.76
CA LEU A 50 4.05 -5.46 -13.96
C LEU A 50 5.51 -5.08 -13.68
N ASP A 51 5.86 -3.81 -13.73
CA ASP A 51 7.25 -3.35 -13.71
C ASP A 51 7.98 -3.56 -12.37
N SER A 52 7.26 -3.60 -11.26
CA SER A 52 7.82 -3.92 -9.94
C SER A 52 6.74 -4.09 -8.88
N GLY A 53 7.08 -4.69 -7.76
CA GLY A 53 6.17 -4.80 -6.62
C GLY A 53 6.52 -5.99 -5.73
N LYS A 54 6.40 -5.80 -4.43
CA LYS A 54 6.61 -6.89 -3.45
C LYS A 54 5.42 -7.85 -3.37
N ARG A 55 4.29 -7.51 -3.99
CA ARG A 55 3.04 -8.28 -3.99
C ARG A 55 2.57 -8.65 -2.57
N LEU A 56 2.74 -7.73 -1.62
CA LEU A 56 2.48 -8.03 -0.21
C LEU A 56 1.03 -8.42 0.04
N ARG A 57 0.05 -7.74 -0.58
CA ARG A 57 -1.37 -8.02 -0.38
C ARG A 57 -1.75 -9.43 -0.82
N PRO A 58 -1.42 -9.89 -2.03
CA PRO A 58 -1.58 -11.28 -2.42
C PRO A 58 -0.86 -12.27 -1.49
N LEU A 59 0.35 -11.95 -1.03
CA LEU A 59 1.10 -12.81 -0.13
C LEU A 59 0.47 -12.90 1.27
N PHE A 60 -0.07 -11.81 1.82
CA PHE A 60 -0.86 -11.84 3.06
C PHE A 60 -2.18 -12.58 2.87
N ALA A 61 -2.86 -12.42 1.72
CA ALA A 61 -4.04 -13.21 1.42
C ALA A 61 -3.71 -14.71 1.36
N TYR A 62 -2.59 -15.07 0.75
CA TYR A 62 -2.12 -16.45 0.73
C TYR A 62 -1.79 -16.98 2.13
N ALA A 63 -1.15 -16.18 2.98
CA ALA A 63 -0.87 -16.57 4.36
C ALA A 63 -2.16 -16.82 5.16
N GLY A 64 -3.18 -15.97 5.02
CA GLY A 64 -4.49 -16.18 5.63
C GLY A 64 -5.18 -17.44 5.11
N PHE A 65 -5.11 -17.69 3.80
CA PHE A 65 -5.63 -18.89 3.15
C PHE A 65 -4.96 -20.18 3.69
N THR A 66 -3.65 -20.17 3.78
CA THR A 66 -2.88 -21.31 4.30
C THR A 66 -3.09 -21.49 5.81
N ALA A 67 -3.19 -20.40 6.58
CA ALA A 67 -3.48 -20.43 8.01
C ALA A 67 -4.85 -21.08 8.29
N ALA A 68 -5.80 -20.94 7.36
CA ALA A 68 -7.11 -21.59 7.40
C ALA A 68 -7.09 -23.01 6.81
N GLY A 69 -5.96 -23.57 6.40
CA GLY A 69 -5.85 -24.93 5.85
C GLY A 69 -6.21 -25.05 4.37
N GLY A 70 -6.21 -23.94 3.62
CA GLY A 70 -6.47 -23.95 2.19
C GLY A 70 -5.31 -24.56 1.38
N SER A 71 -5.64 -25.21 0.25
CA SER A 71 -4.70 -25.73 -0.74
C SER A 71 -4.75 -24.88 -2.00
N LEU A 72 -3.62 -24.36 -2.45
CA LEU A 72 -3.53 -23.38 -3.55
C LEU A 72 -4.09 -23.94 -4.86
N GLU A 73 -5.03 -23.18 -5.41
CA GLU A 73 -5.69 -23.45 -6.70
C GLU A 73 -5.72 -22.19 -7.56
N LYS A 74 -5.79 -22.35 -8.88
CA LYS A 74 -5.78 -21.23 -9.83
C LYS A 74 -6.84 -20.15 -9.53
N PRO A 75 -8.12 -20.47 -9.22
CA PRO A 75 -9.13 -19.48 -8.83
C PRO A 75 -8.70 -18.61 -7.65
N VAL A 76 -8.05 -19.20 -6.67
CA VAL A 76 -7.57 -18.50 -5.47
C VAL A 76 -6.43 -17.54 -5.80
N VAL A 77 -5.46 -17.95 -6.65
CA VAL A 77 -4.37 -17.09 -7.13
C VAL A 77 -4.94 -15.88 -7.87
N ARG A 78 -5.91 -16.11 -8.76
CA ARG A 78 -6.55 -15.04 -9.54
C ARG A 78 -7.32 -14.07 -8.65
N ALA A 79 -8.03 -14.56 -7.64
CA ALA A 79 -8.71 -13.72 -6.66
C ALA A 79 -7.73 -12.87 -5.84
N MET A 80 -6.57 -13.43 -5.45
CA MET A 80 -5.51 -12.69 -4.76
C MET A 80 -4.87 -11.62 -5.65
N ALA A 81 -4.69 -11.92 -6.95
CA ALA A 81 -4.13 -10.98 -7.92
C ALA A 81 -4.99 -9.72 -8.11
N ALA A 82 -6.32 -9.82 -7.94
CA ALA A 82 -7.24 -8.67 -7.97
C ALA A 82 -6.86 -7.57 -6.97
N LEU A 83 -6.20 -7.92 -5.86
CA LEU A 83 -5.73 -6.96 -4.86
C LEU A 83 -4.63 -6.02 -5.39
N GLU A 84 -3.87 -6.43 -6.40
CA GLU A 84 -2.85 -5.57 -7.02
C GLU A 84 -3.47 -4.52 -7.94
N LEU A 85 -4.60 -4.84 -8.57
CA LEU A 85 -5.39 -3.87 -9.35
C LEU A 85 -6.01 -2.81 -8.42
N LEU A 86 -6.56 -3.23 -7.27
CA LEU A 86 -7.01 -2.29 -6.23
C LEU A 86 -5.86 -1.42 -5.71
N GLN A 87 -4.66 -2.01 -5.55
CA GLN A 87 -3.46 -1.25 -5.17
C GLN A 87 -3.07 -0.24 -6.25
N ALA A 88 -3.19 -0.57 -7.52
CA ALA A 88 -2.92 0.38 -8.61
C ALA A 88 -3.87 1.58 -8.55
N CYS A 89 -5.18 1.34 -8.38
CA CYS A 89 -6.15 2.41 -8.14
C CYS A 89 -5.72 3.32 -6.98
N ALA A 90 -5.43 2.72 -5.82
CA ALA A 90 -5.04 3.48 -4.62
C ALA A 90 -3.80 4.34 -4.85
N LEU A 91 -2.76 3.79 -5.49
CA LEU A 91 -1.50 4.51 -5.73
C LEU A 91 -1.63 5.59 -6.81
N ILE A 92 -2.40 5.35 -7.88
CA ILE A 92 -2.62 6.33 -8.95
C ILE A 92 -3.37 7.55 -8.41
N HIS A 93 -4.42 7.33 -7.61
CA HIS A 93 -5.18 8.40 -7.00
C HIS A 93 -4.40 9.10 -5.87
N ASP A 94 -3.63 8.37 -5.07
CA ASP A 94 -2.76 8.92 -4.02
C ASP A 94 -1.73 9.89 -4.62
N ASP A 95 -1.00 9.47 -5.67
CA ASP A 95 -0.03 10.32 -6.37
C ASP A 95 -0.64 11.62 -6.91
N LEU A 96 -1.88 11.53 -7.40
CA LEU A 96 -2.59 12.71 -7.89
C LEU A 96 -3.00 13.64 -6.75
N MET A 97 -3.53 13.09 -5.64
CA MET A 97 -4.00 13.86 -4.48
C MET A 97 -2.83 14.50 -3.72
N ASP A 98 -1.70 13.81 -3.62
CA ASP A 98 -0.50 14.30 -2.94
C ASP A 98 0.37 15.19 -3.85
N GLY A 99 0.09 15.24 -5.16
CA GLY A 99 0.90 15.96 -6.15
C GLY A 99 2.28 15.34 -6.36
N SER A 100 2.43 14.04 -6.13
CA SER A 100 3.70 13.32 -6.27
C SER A 100 4.09 13.17 -7.75
N ASP A 101 5.23 13.73 -8.16
CA ASP A 101 5.68 13.69 -9.55
C ASP A 101 6.20 12.32 -9.99
N THR A 102 6.66 11.51 -9.05
CA THR A 102 7.29 10.22 -9.34
C THR A 102 6.78 9.07 -8.47
N ARG A 103 6.75 7.88 -9.06
CA ARG A 103 6.45 6.61 -8.39
C ARG A 103 7.46 5.56 -8.84
N ARG A 104 8.19 4.92 -7.88
CA ARG A 104 9.19 3.88 -8.16
C ARG A 104 10.26 4.33 -9.18
N GLY A 105 10.69 5.59 -9.09
CA GLY A 105 11.69 6.16 -9.98
C GLY A 105 11.20 6.51 -11.39
N LYS A 106 9.89 6.36 -11.68
CA LYS A 106 9.25 6.74 -12.95
C LYS A 106 8.26 7.89 -12.72
N PRO A 107 7.87 8.65 -13.76
CA PRO A 107 6.79 9.61 -13.65
C PRO A 107 5.51 8.95 -13.12
N SER A 108 4.80 9.62 -12.21
CA SER A 108 3.44 9.24 -11.82
C SER A 108 2.49 9.30 -13.03
N ILE A 109 1.34 8.63 -12.95
CA ILE A 109 0.42 8.54 -14.11
C ILE A 109 0.01 9.91 -14.64
N HIS A 110 -0.32 10.87 -13.76
CA HIS A 110 -0.69 12.21 -14.22
C HIS A 110 0.46 12.95 -14.92
N ARG A 111 1.71 12.77 -14.46
CA ARG A 111 2.91 13.35 -15.11
C ARG A 111 3.26 12.63 -16.40
N HIS A 112 3.02 11.34 -16.48
CA HIS A 112 3.21 10.57 -17.71
C HIS A 112 2.28 11.07 -18.83
N PHE A 113 0.99 11.23 -18.54
CA PHE A 113 0.02 11.71 -19.55
C PHE A 113 0.19 13.21 -19.86
N GLU A 114 0.59 14.03 -18.89
CA GLU A 114 1.01 15.41 -19.17
C GLU A 114 2.16 15.45 -20.18
N THR A 115 3.14 14.54 -20.03
CA THR A 115 4.27 14.42 -20.95
C THR A 115 3.82 13.97 -22.35
N ILE A 116 2.91 13.00 -22.45
CA ILE A 116 2.33 12.57 -23.75
C ILE A 116 1.65 13.76 -24.44
N HIS A 117 0.82 14.52 -23.73
CA HIS A 117 0.14 15.68 -24.27
C HIS A 117 1.10 16.69 -24.89
N LEU A 118 2.23 16.97 -24.21
CA LEU A 118 3.24 17.90 -24.68
C LEU A 118 4.04 17.35 -25.87
N GLN A 119 4.37 16.06 -25.86
CA GLN A 119 5.15 15.42 -26.93
C GLN A 119 4.36 15.26 -28.23
N GLU A 120 3.06 15.01 -28.13
CA GLU A 120 2.15 14.88 -29.28
C GLU A 120 1.56 16.23 -29.73
N GLU A 121 1.99 17.32 -29.12
CA GLU A 121 1.53 18.70 -29.42
C GLU A 121 0.00 18.84 -29.43
N LEU A 122 -0.68 18.18 -28.44
CA LEU A 122 -2.13 18.21 -28.34
C LEU A 122 -2.64 19.57 -27.89
N ASP A 123 -3.84 19.93 -28.34
CA ASP A 123 -4.50 21.17 -27.91
C ASP A 123 -4.98 21.11 -26.45
N GLY A 124 -4.88 22.25 -25.74
CA GLY A 124 -5.43 22.41 -24.39
C GLY A 124 -4.37 22.53 -23.31
N PHE A 125 -4.73 22.23 -22.08
CA PHE A 125 -3.88 22.40 -20.90
C PHE A 125 -3.33 21.04 -20.41
N ALA A 126 -2.06 20.77 -20.70
CA ALA A 126 -1.41 19.49 -20.45
C ALA A 126 -1.55 18.96 -19.01
N PRO A 127 -1.39 19.77 -17.93
CA PRO A 127 -1.63 19.29 -16.57
C PRO A 127 -3.06 18.80 -16.32
N HIS A 128 -4.07 19.42 -16.95
CA HIS A 128 -5.46 18.98 -16.82
C HIS A 128 -5.71 17.65 -17.56
N TYR A 129 -5.07 17.44 -18.71
CA TYR A 129 -5.12 16.17 -19.43
C TYR A 129 -4.51 15.05 -18.57
N GLY A 130 -3.33 15.28 -17.98
CA GLY A 130 -2.69 14.34 -17.07
C GLY A 130 -3.54 14.00 -15.84
N LEU A 131 -4.13 15.03 -15.19
CA LEU A 131 -5.05 14.85 -14.08
C LEU A 131 -6.25 13.98 -14.48
N SER A 132 -6.90 14.30 -15.59
CA SER A 132 -8.07 13.57 -16.09
C SER A 132 -7.74 12.11 -16.40
N ALA A 133 -6.59 11.86 -17.03
CA ALA A 133 -6.10 10.52 -17.31
C ALA A 133 -5.88 9.72 -15.99
N ALA A 134 -5.24 10.32 -14.99
CA ALA A 134 -5.00 9.63 -13.70
C ALA A 134 -6.29 9.26 -12.97
N VAL A 135 -7.31 10.14 -12.97
CA VAL A 135 -8.63 9.81 -12.42
C VAL A 135 -9.21 8.59 -13.13
N LEU A 136 -9.25 8.63 -14.47
CA LEU A 136 -9.84 7.54 -15.28
C LEU A 136 -9.06 6.22 -15.16
N LEU A 137 -7.73 6.26 -15.13
CA LEU A 137 -6.90 5.05 -14.99
C LEU A 137 -7.02 4.44 -13.59
N GLY A 138 -7.14 5.28 -12.55
CA GLY A 138 -7.43 4.80 -11.20
C GLY A 138 -8.79 4.12 -11.10
N ASP A 139 -9.84 4.74 -11.68
CA ASP A 139 -11.19 4.15 -11.74
C ASP A 139 -11.20 2.85 -12.57
N LEU A 140 -10.49 2.80 -13.70
CA LEU A 140 -10.37 1.61 -14.52
C LEU A 140 -9.69 0.47 -13.76
N ALA A 141 -8.62 0.77 -13.02
CA ALA A 141 -7.95 -0.22 -12.16
C ALA A 141 -8.89 -0.76 -11.06
N LEU A 142 -9.76 0.09 -10.49
CA LEU A 142 -10.78 -0.33 -9.53
C LEU A 142 -11.82 -1.26 -10.18
N VAL A 143 -12.33 -0.89 -11.35
CA VAL A 143 -13.27 -1.72 -12.12
C VAL A 143 -12.64 -3.06 -12.48
N TRP A 144 -11.39 -3.05 -12.95
CA TRP A 144 -10.65 -4.28 -13.27
C TRP A 144 -10.38 -5.16 -12.04
N SER A 145 -10.20 -4.56 -10.86
CA SER A 145 -10.09 -5.34 -9.61
C SER A 145 -11.38 -6.11 -9.31
N ASP A 146 -12.54 -5.45 -9.47
CA ASP A 146 -13.84 -6.11 -9.35
C ASP A 146 -14.03 -7.20 -10.41
N GLN A 147 -13.72 -6.90 -11.66
CA GLN A 147 -13.84 -7.83 -12.79
C GLN A 147 -12.97 -9.07 -12.59
N MET A 148 -11.72 -8.88 -12.18
CA MET A 148 -10.78 -9.99 -11.95
C MET A 148 -11.24 -10.87 -10.79
N LEU A 149 -11.71 -10.30 -9.67
CA LEU A 149 -12.24 -11.05 -8.55
C LEU A 149 -13.51 -11.83 -8.94
N ASN A 150 -14.46 -11.19 -9.63
CA ASN A 150 -15.71 -11.81 -10.07
C ASN A 150 -15.46 -12.94 -11.08
N SER A 151 -14.45 -12.82 -11.94
CA SER A 151 -14.07 -13.82 -12.95
C SER A 151 -13.00 -14.80 -12.47
N ALA A 152 -12.66 -14.81 -11.17
CA ALA A 152 -11.58 -15.65 -10.65
C ALA A 152 -11.90 -17.16 -10.73
N GLY A 153 -13.18 -17.53 -10.80
CA GLY A 153 -13.60 -18.93 -10.79
C GLY A 153 -13.81 -19.50 -9.39
N LEU A 154 -13.93 -18.65 -8.38
CA LEU A 154 -14.36 -19.06 -7.03
C LEU A 154 -15.76 -19.65 -7.08
N THR A 155 -16.06 -20.62 -6.20
CA THR A 155 -17.44 -21.10 -6.05
C THR A 155 -18.34 -19.99 -5.50
N THR A 156 -19.65 -20.14 -5.69
CA THR A 156 -20.63 -19.17 -5.16
C THR A 156 -20.49 -19.01 -3.64
N GLU A 157 -20.22 -20.08 -2.91
CA GLU A 157 -20.02 -20.08 -1.47
C GLU A 157 -18.72 -19.39 -1.05
N GLN A 158 -17.64 -19.63 -1.80
CA GLN A 158 -16.35 -18.92 -1.58
C GLN A 158 -16.54 -17.41 -1.82
N PHE A 159 -17.14 -17.05 -2.95
CA PHE A 159 -17.39 -15.66 -3.29
C PHE A 159 -18.26 -14.95 -2.23
N ALA A 160 -19.32 -15.59 -1.78
CA ALA A 160 -20.21 -15.05 -0.75
C ALA A 160 -19.49 -14.78 0.59
N ARG A 161 -18.46 -15.60 0.95
CA ARG A 161 -17.64 -15.38 2.13
C ARG A 161 -16.59 -14.28 1.94
N VAL A 162 -16.00 -14.17 0.75
CA VAL A 162 -14.90 -13.26 0.42
C VAL A 162 -15.39 -11.83 0.21
N PHE A 163 -16.50 -11.66 -0.49
CA PHE A 163 -16.97 -10.37 -0.95
C PHE A 163 -17.25 -9.33 0.16
N PRO A 164 -17.78 -9.69 1.34
CA PRO A 164 -17.90 -8.76 2.46
C PRO A 164 -16.56 -8.16 2.90
N TYR A 165 -15.50 -8.97 3.03
CA TYR A 165 -14.16 -8.50 3.42
C TYR A 165 -13.52 -7.61 2.34
N TYR A 166 -13.74 -7.96 1.07
CA TYR A 166 -13.27 -7.15 -0.05
C TYR A 166 -13.95 -5.78 -0.09
N ASN A 167 -15.26 -5.71 0.15
CA ASN A 167 -15.99 -4.46 0.22
C ASN A 167 -15.56 -3.61 1.42
N GLU A 168 -15.45 -4.22 2.60
CA GLU A 168 -15.03 -3.54 3.82
C GLU A 168 -13.61 -2.96 3.66
N MET A 169 -12.69 -3.72 3.07
CA MET A 169 -11.34 -3.27 2.76
C MET A 169 -11.34 -2.00 1.90
N ARG A 170 -12.15 -1.94 0.85
CA ARG A 170 -12.25 -0.78 -0.05
C ARG A 170 -12.82 0.45 0.65
N VAL A 171 -13.89 0.27 1.41
CA VAL A 171 -14.52 1.36 2.18
C VAL A 171 -13.53 1.91 3.22
N GLU A 172 -12.85 1.04 3.96
CA GLU A 172 -11.85 1.43 4.96
C GLU A 172 -10.67 2.17 4.34
N LEU A 173 -10.17 1.72 3.18
CA LEU A 173 -9.12 2.39 2.41
C LEU A 173 -9.54 3.81 2.01
N MET A 174 -10.71 3.98 1.39
CA MET A 174 -11.21 5.29 0.95
C MET A 174 -11.45 6.23 2.14
N ALA A 175 -12.00 5.71 3.24
CA ALA A 175 -12.17 6.48 4.47
C ALA A 175 -10.81 6.91 5.06
N GLY A 176 -9.82 6.00 5.09
CA GLY A 176 -8.48 6.29 5.55
C GLY A 176 -7.78 7.35 4.71
N GLN A 177 -7.91 7.27 3.38
CA GLN A 177 -7.37 8.28 2.46
C GLN A 177 -8.02 9.65 2.66
N PHE A 178 -9.33 9.70 2.84
CA PHE A 178 -10.01 10.96 3.14
C PHE A 178 -9.55 11.58 4.47
N LEU A 179 -9.38 10.74 5.50
CA LEU A 179 -8.87 11.20 6.80
C LEU A 179 -7.45 11.76 6.67
N ASP A 180 -6.60 11.19 5.82
CA ASP A 180 -5.25 11.70 5.56
C ASP A 180 -5.28 13.09 4.93
N ILE A 181 -6.05 13.26 3.86
CA ILE A 181 -6.25 14.59 3.23
C ILE A 181 -6.82 15.59 4.24
N HIS A 182 -7.80 15.17 5.04
CA HIS A 182 -8.40 16.02 6.06
C HIS A 182 -7.39 16.44 7.14
N GLU A 183 -6.53 15.51 7.61
CA GLU A 183 -5.51 15.81 8.61
C GLU A 183 -4.50 16.85 8.12
N GLN A 184 -4.14 16.84 6.83
CA GLN A 184 -3.26 17.85 6.24
C GLN A 184 -3.81 19.27 6.36
N THR A 185 -5.13 19.44 6.43
CA THR A 185 -5.78 20.74 6.58
C THR A 185 -5.94 21.21 8.04
N GLN A 186 -5.67 20.34 9.01
CA GLN A 186 -5.82 20.67 10.43
C GLN A 186 -4.73 21.63 10.92
N LYS A 187 -5.04 22.47 11.93
CA LYS A 187 -4.05 23.38 12.53
C LYS A 187 -3.05 22.68 13.45
N THR A 188 -3.45 21.54 13.99
CA THR A 188 -2.65 20.76 14.96
C THR A 188 -2.58 19.30 14.52
N THR A 189 -1.46 18.65 14.78
CA THR A 189 -1.30 17.20 14.66
C THR A 189 -1.67 16.52 15.98
N ASN A 190 -1.99 15.22 15.92
CA ASN A 190 -2.26 14.40 17.10
C ASN A 190 -1.89 12.95 16.78
N VAL A 191 -1.12 12.31 17.67
CA VAL A 191 -0.61 10.95 17.47
C VAL A 191 -1.75 9.94 17.24
N ASP A 192 -2.84 10.04 18.04
CA ASP A 192 -3.97 9.10 17.89
C ASP A 192 -4.69 9.24 16.53
N ARG A 193 -4.82 10.49 16.01
CA ARG A 193 -5.39 10.71 14.69
C ARG A 193 -4.49 10.15 13.59
N SER A 194 -3.18 10.43 13.66
CA SER A 194 -2.20 9.90 12.70
C SER A 194 -2.14 8.37 12.74
N MET A 195 -2.18 7.75 13.93
CA MET A 195 -2.28 6.30 14.08
C MET A 195 -3.56 5.72 13.48
N LYS A 196 -4.70 6.42 13.63
CA LYS A 196 -5.96 6.01 12.99
C LYS A 196 -5.85 6.02 11.47
N ILE A 197 -5.23 7.06 10.91
CA ILE A 197 -4.97 7.15 9.46
C ILE A 197 -4.07 5.98 9.02
N ALA A 198 -2.95 5.76 9.69
CA ALA A 198 -2.03 4.65 9.42
C ALA A 198 -2.75 3.29 9.43
N ARG A 199 -3.66 3.08 10.40
CA ARG A 199 -4.46 1.85 10.51
C ARG A 199 -5.39 1.66 9.32
N TYR A 200 -6.19 2.65 8.94
CA TYR A 200 -7.24 2.51 7.93
C TYR A 200 -6.73 2.71 6.51
N LYS A 201 -5.86 3.71 6.26
CA LYS A 201 -5.28 3.95 4.94
C LYS A 201 -4.36 2.82 4.50
N SER A 202 -3.60 2.21 5.44
CA SER A 202 -2.53 1.28 5.09
C SER A 202 -2.59 -0.05 5.82
N GLY A 203 -2.65 -0.06 7.14
CA GLY A 203 -2.48 -1.28 7.94
C GLY A 203 -3.52 -2.35 7.67
N LYS A 204 -4.79 -2.01 7.78
CA LYS A 204 -5.90 -2.92 7.50
C LYS A 204 -5.93 -3.33 6.03
N TYR A 205 -5.80 -2.37 5.15
CA TYR A 205 -5.83 -2.57 3.71
C TYR A 205 -4.67 -3.45 3.19
N THR A 206 -3.47 -3.31 3.75
CA THR A 206 -2.29 -4.02 3.27
C THR A 206 -2.14 -5.40 3.91
N ILE A 207 -2.57 -5.59 5.16
CA ILE A 207 -2.27 -6.79 5.93
C ILE A 207 -3.53 -7.47 6.47
N GLU A 208 -4.31 -6.82 7.35
CA GLU A 208 -5.43 -7.48 8.04
C GLU A 208 -6.50 -7.98 7.06
N ARG A 209 -6.99 -7.12 6.17
CA ARG A 209 -8.06 -7.47 5.23
C ARG A 209 -7.64 -8.50 4.19
N PRO A 210 -6.44 -8.44 3.59
CA PRO A 210 -5.92 -9.54 2.78
C PRO A 210 -5.88 -10.88 3.51
N LEU A 211 -5.44 -10.92 4.78
CA LEU A 211 -5.47 -12.13 5.60
C LEU A 211 -6.89 -12.68 5.75
N HIS A 212 -7.87 -11.83 6.07
CA HIS A 212 -9.28 -12.21 6.19
C HIS A 212 -9.85 -12.73 4.86
N LEU A 213 -9.55 -12.03 3.77
CA LEU A 213 -9.98 -12.43 2.43
C LEU A 213 -9.43 -13.81 2.08
N GLY A 214 -8.14 -14.05 2.35
CA GLY A 214 -7.51 -15.35 2.16
C GLY A 214 -8.18 -16.44 2.98
N ALA A 215 -8.36 -16.24 4.28
CA ALA A 215 -9.02 -17.20 5.16
C ALA A 215 -10.45 -17.52 4.72
N ALA A 216 -11.20 -16.51 4.24
CA ALA A 216 -12.57 -16.69 3.74
C ALA A 216 -12.63 -17.50 2.43
N MET A 217 -11.57 -17.53 1.63
CA MET A 217 -11.48 -18.37 0.43
C MET A 217 -11.30 -19.85 0.76
N ALA A 218 -10.63 -20.20 1.87
CA ALA A 218 -10.28 -21.59 2.18
C ALA A 218 -11.53 -22.45 2.40
N HIS A 219 -12.28 -22.19 3.44
CA HIS A 219 -13.53 -22.85 3.79
C HIS A 219 -14.28 -22.00 4.83
N ALA A 220 -15.38 -22.51 5.39
CA ALA A 220 -16.08 -21.83 6.48
C ALA A 220 -15.21 -21.86 7.76
N ALA A 221 -14.30 -20.89 7.86
CA ALA A 221 -13.39 -20.76 8.98
C ALA A 221 -14.14 -20.27 10.24
N PRO A 222 -13.78 -20.72 11.44
CA PRO A 222 -14.41 -20.28 12.68
C PRO A 222 -14.08 -18.84 13.02
N PRO A 223 -14.95 -18.09 13.75
CA PRO A 223 -14.71 -16.69 14.10
C PRO A 223 -13.39 -16.46 14.84
N GLU A 224 -12.92 -17.43 15.62
CA GLU A 224 -11.67 -17.38 16.39
C GLU A 224 -10.44 -17.24 15.47
N LEU A 225 -10.50 -17.82 14.26
CA LEU A 225 -9.44 -17.69 13.29
C LEU A 225 -9.33 -16.23 12.79
N PHE A 226 -10.43 -15.59 12.47
CA PHE A 226 -10.45 -14.18 12.07
C PHE A 226 -10.00 -13.25 13.21
N THR A 227 -10.39 -13.55 14.44
CA THR A 227 -9.91 -12.83 15.63
C THR A 227 -8.39 -12.95 15.78
N ALA A 228 -7.84 -14.14 15.60
CA ALA A 228 -6.40 -14.37 15.66
C ALA A 228 -5.65 -13.68 14.49
N LEU A 229 -6.22 -13.69 13.29
CA LEU A 229 -5.68 -12.96 12.14
C LEU A 229 -5.68 -11.45 12.37
N SER A 230 -6.72 -10.88 13.01
CA SER A 230 -6.74 -9.46 13.41
C SER A 230 -5.71 -9.16 14.50
N ALA A 231 -5.55 -10.04 15.49
CA ALA A 231 -4.54 -9.88 16.54
C ALA A 231 -3.10 -9.84 15.98
N TYR A 232 -2.86 -10.51 14.86
CA TYR A 232 -1.61 -10.44 14.11
C TYR A 232 -1.59 -9.24 13.15
N GLY A 233 -2.64 -9.07 12.36
CA GLY A 233 -2.66 -8.16 11.21
C GLY A 233 -2.71 -6.68 11.56
N LEU A 234 -3.41 -6.32 12.65
CA LEU A 234 -3.53 -4.91 13.07
C LEU A 234 -2.19 -4.34 13.55
N PRO A 235 -1.49 -4.94 14.54
CA PRO A 235 -0.22 -4.39 14.99
C PRO A 235 0.84 -4.43 13.88
N LEU A 236 0.89 -5.49 13.07
CA LEU A 236 1.83 -5.55 11.96
C LEU A 236 1.53 -4.49 10.90
N GLY A 237 0.26 -4.23 10.62
CA GLY A 237 -0.17 -3.22 9.66
C GLY A 237 0.20 -1.80 10.10
N GLU A 238 0.06 -1.51 11.38
CA GLU A 238 0.52 -0.26 11.98
C GLU A 238 2.06 -0.16 11.89
N ALA A 239 2.81 -1.18 12.32
CA ALA A 239 4.27 -1.21 12.23
C ALA A 239 4.77 -1.02 10.80
N PHE A 240 4.08 -1.62 9.83
CA PHE A 240 4.37 -1.46 8.40
C PHE A 240 4.28 0.00 7.96
N GLN A 241 3.18 0.70 8.30
CA GLN A 241 3.00 2.10 7.93
C GLN A 241 3.98 3.02 8.66
N LEU A 242 4.20 2.80 9.96
CA LEU A 242 5.20 3.57 10.71
C LEU A 242 6.61 3.42 10.11
N ARG A 243 6.95 2.25 9.59
CA ARG A 243 8.20 2.01 8.87
C ARG A 243 8.23 2.79 7.54
N ASP A 244 7.13 2.82 6.80
CA ASP A 244 7.04 3.63 5.57
C ASP A 244 7.17 5.14 5.88
N ASP A 245 6.58 5.63 6.97
CA ASP A 245 6.72 7.02 7.44
C ASP A 245 8.18 7.38 7.74
N LEU A 246 8.94 6.47 8.38
CA LEU A 246 10.37 6.65 8.58
C LEU A 246 11.15 6.71 7.26
N LEU A 247 10.82 5.81 6.34
CA LEU A 247 11.47 5.77 5.02
C LEU A 247 11.14 7.01 4.17
N GLY A 248 9.94 7.56 4.30
CA GLY A 248 9.54 8.81 3.63
C GLY A 248 10.36 10.03 4.07
N VAL A 249 10.92 9.99 5.28
CA VAL A 249 11.76 11.07 5.84
C VAL A 249 13.25 10.76 5.74
N PHE A 250 13.68 9.55 6.07
CA PHE A 250 15.09 9.16 6.23
C PHE A 250 15.58 8.13 5.22
N GLY A 251 14.70 7.63 4.34
CA GLY A 251 15.04 6.56 3.40
C GLY A 251 16.01 6.98 2.32
N ASP A 252 16.84 6.03 1.88
CA ASP A 252 17.71 6.21 0.73
C ASP A 252 16.87 6.22 -0.57
N PRO A 253 16.98 7.25 -1.42
CA PRO A 253 16.27 7.31 -2.70
C PRO A 253 16.51 6.11 -3.61
N SER A 254 17.69 5.48 -3.55
CA SER A 254 17.99 4.28 -4.33
C SER A 254 17.19 3.06 -3.91
N VAL A 255 16.67 3.05 -2.67
CA VAL A 255 15.85 1.97 -2.10
C VAL A 255 14.36 2.29 -2.17
N THR A 256 14.00 3.55 -1.87
CA THR A 256 12.59 3.99 -1.81
C THR A 256 12.00 4.31 -3.18
N GLY A 257 12.84 4.67 -4.15
CA GLY A 257 12.42 5.15 -5.48
C GLY A 257 11.75 6.54 -5.44
N LYS A 258 11.84 7.26 -4.31
CA LYS A 258 11.38 8.64 -4.10
C LYS A 258 12.53 9.51 -3.56
N PRO A 259 12.51 10.83 -3.77
CA PRO A 259 13.50 11.74 -3.18
C PRO A 259 13.50 11.63 -1.65
N ALA A 260 14.67 11.72 -1.02
CA ALA A 260 14.77 11.78 0.44
C ALA A 260 13.94 12.95 1.00
N GLY A 261 13.16 12.71 2.05
CA GLY A 261 12.31 13.73 2.66
C GLY A 261 11.09 14.14 1.84
N ASP A 262 10.60 13.25 0.97
CA ASP A 262 9.41 13.51 0.14
C ASP A 262 8.18 13.84 1.00
N ASP A 263 7.94 13.07 2.07
CA ASP A 263 6.86 13.31 3.03
C ASP A 263 6.96 14.69 3.72
N LEU A 264 8.18 15.22 3.88
CA LEU A 264 8.40 16.56 4.42
C LEU A 264 8.01 17.66 3.43
N ARG A 265 8.23 17.43 2.12
CA ARG A 265 7.81 18.35 1.04
C ARG A 265 6.32 18.35 0.85
N GLU A 266 5.71 17.18 0.84
CA GLU A 266 4.26 16.99 0.74
C GLU A 266 3.54 17.50 2.01
N GLY A 267 4.25 17.67 3.13
CA GLY A 267 3.68 18.13 4.40
C GLY A 267 2.80 17.07 5.06
N LYS A 268 3.11 15.79 4.86
CA LYS A 268 2.36 14.66 5.45
C LYS A 268 2.42 14.69 6.96
N ARG A 269 1.27 14.62 7.60
CA ARG A 269 1.11 14.64 9.06
C ARG A 269 1.13 13.23 9.65
N THR A 270 2.25 12.55 9.42
CA THR A 270 2.48 11.19 9.88
C THR A 270 2.59 11.12 11.42
N VAL A 271 2.62 9.90 11.94
CA VAL A 271 2.86 9.66 13.38
C VAL A 271 4.21 10.24 13.82
N LEU A 272 5.24 10.13 12.99
CA LEU A 272 6.57 10.71 13.24
C LEU A 272 6.49 12.24 13.43
N ILE A 273 5.77 12.92 12.54
CA ILE A 273 5.60 14.37 12.62
C ILE A 273 4.74 14.77 13.82
N ALA A 274 3.70 14.00 14.16
CA ALA A 274 2.90 14.26 15.36
C ALA A 274 3.74 14.13 16.63
N MET A 275 4.53 13.06 16.79
CA MET A 275 5.45 12.86 17.93
C MET A 275 6.50 13.99 18.00
N THR A 276 7.01 14.44 16.86
CA THR A 276 7.95 15.57 16.78
C THR A 276 7.29 16.85 17.29
N ASN A 277 6.09 17.16 16.81
CA ASN A 277 5.35 18.38 17.20
C ASN A 277 5.04 18.45 18.69
N ASP A 278 4.78 17.33 19.34
CA ASP A 278 4.50 17.25 20.77
C ASP A 278 5.72 17.58 21.65
N ARG A 279 6.95 17.44 21.09
CA ARG A 279 8.22 17.54 21.84
C ARG A 279 9.14 18.69 21.45
N GLN A 280 8.88 19.29 20.28
CA GLN A 280 9.75 20.39 19.76
C GLN A 280 9.64 21.63 20.64
N SER A 281 10.75 22.31 20.84
CA SER A 281 10.81 23.64 21.44
C SER A 281 10.16 24.69 20.56
N GLU A 282 9.87 25.89 21.09
CA GLU A 282 9.29 26.97 20.28
C GLU A 282 10.22 27.39 19.13
N SER A 283 11.53 27.44 19.35
CA SER A 283 12.49 27.75 18.27
C SER A 283 12.51 26.69 17.17
N GLN A 284 12.43 25.40 17.53
CA GLN A 284 12.31 24.31 16.55
C GLN A 284 10.98 24.39 15.78
N ARG A 285 9.90 24.76 16.47
CA ARG A 285 8.58 24.94 15.86
C ARG A 285 8.55 26.08 14.84
N GLU A 286 9.22 27.19 15.12
CA GLU A 286 9.39 28.30 14.17
C GLU A 286 10.16 27.86 12.92
N ILE A 287 11.24 27.10 13.09
CA ILE A 287 12.03 26.56 11.97
C ILE A 287 11.17 25.56 11.17
N ALA A 288 10.48 24.62 11.83
CA ALA A 288 9.65 23.64 11.15
C ALA A 288 8.54 24.31 10.31
N ARG A 289 7.87 25.35 10.82
CA ARG A 289 6.87 26.11 10.05
C ARG A 289 7.42 26.75 8.77
N LYS A 290 8.71 27.07 8.74
CA LYS A 290 9.35 27.68 7.57
C LYS A 290 9.58 26.68 6.43
N TYR A 291 9.85 25.43 6.78
CA TYR A 291 10.31 24.41 5.81
C TYR A 291 9.25 23.32 5.51
N PHE A 292 8.48 22.89 6.49
CA PHE A 292 7.53 21.77 6.35
C PHE A 292 6.39 22.07 5.37
N GLY A 293 6.08 21.13 4.48
CA GLY A 293 5.04 21.26 3.48
C GLY A 293 5.39 22.25 2.36
N LYS A 294 6.66 22.40 2.03
CA LYS A 294 7.13 23.25 0.92
C LYS A 294 7.57 22.38 -0.25
N PRO A 295 6.85 22.41 -1.39
CA PRO A 295 7.20 21.58 -2.55
C PRO A 295 8.61 21.84 -3.09
N ASP A 296 9.11 23.06 -2.93
CA ASP A 296 10.44 23.51 -3.32
C ASP A 296 11.52 23.33 -2.23
N LEU A 297 11.23 22.55 -1.17
CA LEU A 297 12.16 22.29 -0.06
C LEU A 297 13.44 21.65 -0.58
N ASP A 298 14.55 22.34 -0.41
CA ASP A 298 15.89 21.89 -0.82
C ASP A 298 16.50 20.86 0.16
N ALA A 299 17.63 20.29 -0.19
CA ALA A 299 18.33 19.31 0.63
C ALA A 299 18.72 19.84 2.01
N GLN A 300 19.06 21.14 2.12
CA GLN A 300 19.39 21.76 3.40
C GLN A 300 18.17 21.89 4.31
N GLY A 301 17.02 22.24 3.76
CA GLY A 301 15.75 22.29 4.48
C GLY A 301 15.31 20.90 4.97
N VAL A 302 15.46 19.88 4.12
CA VAL A 302 15.23 18.47 4.52
C VAL A 302 16.13 18.08 5.68
N ALA A 303 17.45 18.31 5.59
CA ALA A 303 18.40 18.01 6.66
C ALA A 303 18.06 18.74 7.98
N THR A 304 17.63 20.00 7.89
CA THR A 304 17.20 20.78 9.06
C THR A 304 16.00 20.16 9.76
N LEU A 305 14.99 19.72 9.01
CA LEU A 305 13.81 19.04 9.57
C LEU A 305 14.17 17.67 10.15
N GLN A 306 15.03 16.91 9.49
CA GLN A 306 15.54 15.64 10.00
C GLN A 306 16.28 15.82 11.33
N GLU A 307 17.11 16.84 11.46
CA GLU A 307 17.82 17.18 12.72
C GLU A 307 16.83 17.53 13.85
N ILE A 308 15.75 18.27 13.56
CA ILE A 308 14.70 18.54 14.54
C ILE A 308 14.06 17.24 15.00
N ILE A 309 13.65 16.36 14.06
CA ILE A 309 13.04 15.07 14.38
C ILE A 309 13.96 14.21 15.27
N GLU A 310 15.25 14.14 14.93
CA GLU A 310 16.25 13.39 15.71
C GLU A 310 16.41 13.98 17.12
N SER A 311 16.60 15.30 17.22
CA SER A 311 16.85 15.98 18.50
C SER A 311 15.67 15.94 19.46
N THR A 312 14.43 15.77 18.98
CA THR A 312 13.24 15.57 19.81
C THR A 312 13.11 14.13 20.35
N GLY A 313 13.91 13.19 19.83
CA GLY A 313 13.81 11.76 20.15
C GLY A 313 12.61 11.05 19.49
N ALA A 314 11.84 11.73 18.63
CA ALA A 314 10.65 11.18 17.98
C ALA A 314 10.98 9.96 17.11
N ARG A 315 12.10 9.99 16.38
CA ARG A 315 12.57 8.85 15.58
C ARG A 315 12.82 7.61 16.46
N ALA A 316 13.56 7.75 17.56
CA ALA A 316 13.87 6.62 18.44
C ALA A 316 12.62 6.00 19.06
N GLU A 317 11.63 6.82 19.43
CA GLU A 317 10.36 6.31 19.97
C GLU A 317 9.51 5.63 18.90
N LEU A 318 9.50 6.16 17.66
CA LEU A 318 8.80 5.51 16.57
C LEU A 318 9.42 4.15 16.24
N GLU A 319 10.75 4.03 16.21
CA GLU A 319 11.47 2.75 16.06
C GLU A 319 11.09 1.77 17.18
N ALA A 320 11.08 2.19 18.43
CA ALA A 320 10.66 1.35 19.57
C ALA A 320 9.18 0.93 19.46
N THR A 321 8.32 1.80 18.92
CA THR A 321 6.91 1.48 18.66
C THR A 321 6.78 0.41 17.57
N ILE A 322 7.54 0.51 16.48
CA ILE A 322 7.58 -0.47 15.40
C ILE A 322 8.04 -1.84 15.93
N GLU A 323 9.09 -1.87 16.74
CA GLU A 323 9.59 -3.11 17.36
C GLU A 323 8.51 -3.76 18.24
N ARG A 324 7.90 -3.00 19.14
CA ARG A 324 6.84 -3.50 20.03
C ARG A 324 5.64 -4.07 19.24
N LEU A 325 5.14 -3.35 18.24
CA LEU A 325 4.04 -3.80 17.39
C LEU A 325 4.40 -5.04 16.56
N THR A 326 5.66 -5.13 16.12
CA THR A 326 6.16 -6.32 15.42
C THR A 326 6.21 -7.54 16.35
N ASP A 327 6.66 -7.38 17.59
CA ASP A 327 6.71 -8.45 18.59
C ASP A 327 5.31 -8.91 19.00
N GLU A 328 4.34 -7.98 19.13
CA GLU A 328 2.92 -8.32 19.33
C GLU A 328 2.39 -9.20 18.18
N ALA A 329 2.66 -8.82 16.95
CA ALA A 329 2.27 -9.59 15.77
C ALA A 329 2.95 -10.97 15.74
N LEU A 330 4.25 -11.04 16.01
CA LEU A 330 5.00 -12.31 16.06
C LEU A 330 4.48 -13.24 17.17
N THR A 331 4.04 -12.69 18.29
CA THR A 331 3.40 -13.45 19.36
C THR A 331 2.04 -13.99 18.90
N ALA A 332 1.23 -13.17 18.28
CA ALA A 332 -0.08 -13.57 17.73
C ALA A 332 0.06 -14.63 16.60
N ALA A 333 1.15 -14.58 15.82
CA ALA A 333 1.45 -15.58 14.79
C ALA A 333 1.61 -17.01 15.34
N GLN A 334 1.86 -17.18 16.64
CA GLN A 334 1.98 -18.49 17.28
C GLN A 334 0.64 -19.09 17.72
N SER A 335 -0.47 -18.49 17.31
CA SER A 335 -1.80 -18.97 17.67
C SER A 335 -2.03 -20.43 17.23
N ALA A 336 -2.57 -21.25 18.14
CA ALA A 336 -2.86 -22.67 17.87
C ALA A 336 -4.03 -22.89 16.87
N VAL A 337 -4.77 -21.83 16.54
CA VAL A 337 -5.85 -21.91 15.54
C VAL A 337 -5.35 -21.90 14.10
N PHE A 338 -4.08 -21.51 13.89
CA PHE A 338 -3.47 -21.52 12.57
C PHE A 338 -2.85 -22.88 12.25
N THR A 339 -2.80 -23.23 10.97
CA THR A 339 -1.98 -24.37 10.54
C THR A 339 -0.49 -24.10 10.78
N LYS A 340 0.31 -25.15 10.86
CA LYS A 340 1.77 -25.03 11.01
C LYS A 340 2.41 -24.20 9.89
N ASP A 341 1.96 -24.42 8.66
CA ASP A 341 2.50 -23.71 7.49
C ASP A 341 2.03 -22.25 7.48
N GLY A 342 0.78 -21.99 7.90
CA GLY A 342 0.29 -20.63 8.11
C GLY A 342 1.11 -19.87 9.13
N ASN A 343 1.41 -20.44 10.30
CA ASN A 343 2.29 -19.83 11.30
C ASN A 343 3.66 -19.47 10.72
N ALA A 344 4.28 -20.40 9.97
CA ALA A 344 5.59 -20.16 9.36
C ALA A 344 5.55 -19.00 8.35
N MET A 345 4.49 -18.91 7.55
CA MET A 345 4.31 -17.82 6.58
C MET A 345 4.06 -16.47 7.25
N LEU A 346 3.22 -16.43 8.28
CA LEU A 346 2.95 -15.20 9.04
C LEU A 346 4.24 -14.65 9.67
N VAL A 347 5.07 -15.51 10.27
CA VAL A 347 6.37 -15.11 10.83
C VAL A 347 7.31 -14.56 9.75
N GLU A 348 7.38 -15.19 8.58
CA GLU A 348 8.22 -14.72 7.47
C GLU A 348 7.75 -13.37 6.94
N LEU A 349 6.44 -13.22 6.73
CA LEU A 349 5.87 -11.97 6.21
C LEU A 349 6.00 -10.82 7.19
N ALA A 350 5.94 -11.05 8.51
CA ALA A 350 6.22 -10.03 9.51
C ALA A 350 7.64 -9.45 9.34
N ASN A 351 8.64 -10.33 9.14
CA ASN A 351 10.00 -9.90 8.90
C ASN A 351 10.16 -9.12 7.58
N VAL A 352 9.49 -9.57 6.51
CA VAL A 352 9.51 -8.86 5.20
C VAL A 352 8.85 -7.50 5.29
N ALA A 353 7.79 -7.36 6.07
CA ALA A 353 7.03 -6.12 6.22
C ALA A 353 7.78 -5.05 7.03
N THR A 354 8.47 -5.43 8.11
CA THR A 354 9.03 -4.49 9.10
C THR A 354 10.55 -4.30 9.01
N LYS A 355 11.31 -5.35 8.58
CA LYS A 355 12.77 -5.26 8.40
C LYS A 355 13.14 -4.78 7.00
N ARG A 356 12.61 -3.62 6.62
CA ARG A 356 13.08 -2.90 5.45
C ARG A 356 14.29 -2.10 5.89
N SER A 357 15.46 -2.50 5.43
CA SER A 357 16.66 -1.69 5.60
C SER A 357 16.49 -0.39 4.83
N SER A 358 16.73 0.68 5.54
CA SER A 358 16.98 2.01 4.98
C SER A 358 17.97 1.94 3.82
#